data_9b68fcebd834bd0408e2e2801560fef9
#
_entry.id   9b68fcebd834bd0408e2e2801560fef9
#
_cell.length_a   1.000
_cell.length_b   1.000
_cell.length_c   1.000
_cell.angle_alpha   90.00
_cell.angle_beta   90.00
_cell.angle_gamma   90.00
#
_symmetry.space_group_name_H-M   'P 1'
#
loop_
_entity.id
_entity.type
_entity.pdbx_description
1 polymer ?
#
loop_
_entity_poly.entity_id
_entity_poly.type
_entity_poly.pdbx_seq_one_letter_code
_entity_poly.pdbx_strand_id
1 'polypeptide(L)'
;MGQFSSPLAGSLNSIGQNFLPSQTIETAQANRYQNTALGEVEYSFSRRSAFTLSGAYGILHFTTPGYISSHMVSTQAGYDYQLDAKNSVAVLASYARIDYTGTASPTEGYAAELAYGRKITGQLAFQVSAGPEETSASRPGTGGFRNLTLAANSALTYERRRSGLLVSYSRGLTGGSGVFIGAISNTFSGTLHHQFSRYWSGSVNGGYAFNSSLVPTGVAATTFTNWFVGANAGRRLGRHAQLAFNYGLQKQDNPAVCPVVVGCFATGFQQSFGATLNWHLRAVE
;
A
#
# COMPACT_ATOMS: atom_id res chain seq x y z
N MET A 1 8.08 12.95 26.34
CA MET A 1 6.76 13.22 25.75
C MET A 1 6.65 12.32 24.53
N GLY A 2 5.87 11.23 24.59
CA GLY A 2 5.67 10.39 23.42
C GLY A 2 4.78 11.12 22.43
N GLN A 3 5.24 11.29 21.21
CA GLN A 3 4.40 11.76 20.12
C GLN A 3 3.23 10.79 19.98
N PHE A 4 2.04 11.33 20.02
CA PHE A 4 0.82 10.60 19.74
C PHE A 4 0.83 10.33 18.23
N SER A 5 0.91 9.08 17.81
CA SER A 5 0.66 8.78 16.40
C SER A 5 -0.83 9.01 16.17
N SER A 6 -1.16 10.09 15.48
CA SER A 6 -2.49 10.35 14.94
C SER A 6 -2.98 9.13 14.15
N PRO A 7 -4.28 8.77 14.17
CA PRO A 7 -4.85 7.82 13.22
C PRO A 7 -4.55 8.18 11.77
N LEU A 8 -4.31 9.47 11.49
CA LEU A 8 -3.88 9.97 10.20
C LEU A 8 -2.42 9.64 9.86
N ALA A 9 -1.54 9.44 10.84
CA ALA A 9 -0.15 9.02 10.58
C ALA A 9 -0.05 7.66 9.87
N GLY A 10 -1.12 6.84 9.92
CA GLY A 10 -1.26 5.62 9.11
C GLY A 10 -1.74 5.87 7.67
N SER A 11 -2.26 7.06 7.37
CA SER A 11 -2.86 7.37 6.06
C SER A 11 -1.82 7.39 4.94
N LEU A 12 -0.62 7.87 5.19
CA LEU A 12 0.49 7.79 4.23
C LEU A 12 0.86 6.36 3.88
N ASN A 13 0.79 5.45 4.84
CA ASN A 13 1.04 4.03 4.57
C ASN A 13 -0.05 3.44 3.67
N SER A 14 -1.30 3.85 3.82
CA SER A 14 -2.41 3.39 2.96
C SER A 14 -2.30 4.00 1.56
N ILE A 15 -2.01 5.29 1.45
CA ILE A 15 -1.72 5.94 0.16
C ILE A 15 -0.51 5.29 -0.51
N GLY A 16 0.58 5.10 0.22
CA GLY A 16 1.79 4.45 -0.29
C GLY A 16 1.56 3.01 -0.75
N GLN A 17 0.71 2.25 -0.08
CA GLN A 17 0.36 0.87 -0.47
C GLN A 17 -0.39 0.81 -1.80
N ASN A 18 -1.26 1.77 -2.10
CA ASN A 18 -1.96 1.85 -3.38
C ASN A 18 -1.01 2.11 -4.57
N PHE A 19 0.18 2.64 -4.30
CA PHE A 19 1.25 2.86 -5.27
C PHE A 19 2.30 1.75 -5.27
N LEU A 20 2.17 0.71 -4.42
CA LEU A 20 3.11 -0.41 -4.47
C LEU A 20 3.08 -1.08 -5.84
N PRO A 21 4.25 -1.19 -6.48
CA PRO A 21 4.35 -1.68 -7.82
C PRO A 21 4.07 -3.15 -7.84
N SER A 22 3.28 -3.74 -8.43
CA SER A 22 3.16 -5.17 -8.61
C SER A 22 2.85 -5.97 -7.35
N GLN A 23 1.61 -6.10 -7.10
CA GLN A 23 1.07 -7.23 -6.39
C GLN A 23 0.97 -8.48 -7.33
N THR A 24 1.59 -8.43 -8.51
CA THR A 24 1.59 -9.54 -9.48
C THR A 24 3.00 -9.91 -9.89
N ILE A 25 3.29 -11.21 -9.94
CA ILE A 25 4.58 -11.74 -10.42
C ILE A 25 4.76 -11.45 -11.92
N GLU A 26 3.67 -11.45 -12.69
CA GLU A 26 3.67 -11.13 -14.11
C GLU A 26 4.27 -9.75 -14.38
N THR A 27 3.80 -8.74 -13.65
CA THR A 27 4.32 -7.38 -13.81
C THR A 27 5.75 -7.22 -13.27
N ALA A 28 6.17 -8.07 -12.34
CA ALA A 28 7.54 -8.04 -11.84
C ALA A 28 8.58 -8.51 -12.88
N GLN A 29 8.15 -9.33 -13.86
CA GLN A 29 9.00 -9.80 -14.96
C GLN A 29 9.03 -8.84 -16.16
N ALA A 30 8.12 -7.87 -16.22
CA ALA A 30 8.06 -6.90 -17.29
C ALA A 30 9.03 -5.74 -17.06
N ASN A 31 9.69 -5.30 -18.12
CA ASN A 31 10.50 -4.09 -18.08
C ASN A 31 9.59 -2.88 -17.86
N ARG A 32 9.84 -2.13 -16.79
CA ARG A 32 8.99 -1.00 -16.40
C ARG A 32 9.79 0.14 -15.79
N TYR A 33 9.22 1.33 -15.90
CA TYR A 33 9.62 2.50 -15.13
C TYR A 33 8.52 2.85 -14.16
N GLN A 34 8.90 3.09 -12.91
CA GLN A 34 7.99 3.54 -11.88
C GLN A 34 8.58 4.73 -11.14
N ASN A 35 7.74 5.73 -10.94
CA ASN A 35 8.07 6.89 -10.11
C ASN A 35 6.85 7.24 -9.27
N THR A 36 7.09 7.67 -8.04
CA THR A 36 6.04 8.10 -7.12
C THR A 36 6.53 9.30 -6.34
N ALA A 37 5.75 10.36 -6.37
CA ALA A 37 5.92 11.55 -5.55
C ALA A 37 4.82 11.58 -4.48
N LEU A 38 5.20 11.83 -3.23
CA LEU A 38 4.32 11.90 -2.07
C LEU A 38 4.54 13.23 -1.36
N GLY A 39 3.47 13.83 -0.86
CA GLY A 39 3.51 15.02 -0.05
C GLY A 39 2.43 15.01 1.02
N GLU A 40 2.75 15.53 2.20
CA GLU A 40 1.82 15.69 3.31
C GLU A 40 2.05 17.02 3.99
N VAL A 41 0.95 17.64 4.39
CA VAL A 41 0.91 18.84 5.21
C VAL A 41 -0.01 18.59 6.39
N GLU A 42 0.52 18.70 7.60
CA GLU A 42 -0.25 18.63 8.84
C GLU A 42 -0.28 20.01 9.51
N TYR A 43 -1.47 20.44 9.88
CA TYR A 43 -1.69 21.68 10.59
C TYR A 43 -2.46 21.45 11.89
N SER A 44 -1.81 21.71 13.03
CA SER A 44 -2.41 21.55 14.36
C SER A 44 -3.09 22.85 14.79
N PHE A 45 -4.41 22.87 14.82
CA PHE A 45 -5.20 24.00 15.30
C PHE A 45 -5.15 24.14 16.82
N SER A 46 -5.01 23.03 17.51
CA SER A 46 -4.95 22.98 18.97
C SER A 46 -4.15 21.76 19.43
N ARG A 47 -3.99 21.63 20.75
CA ARG A 47 -3.34 20.43 21.33
C ARG A 47 -4.12 19.13 21.09
N ARG A 48 -5.37 19.22 20.64
CA ARG A 48 -6.27 18.09 20.47
C ARG A 48 -6.81 17.93 19.05
N SER A 49 -6.55 18.87 18.17
CA SER A 49 -7.11 18.83 16.82
C SER A 49 -6.06 19.20 15.78
N ALA A 50 -6.02 18.40 14.73
CA ALA A 50 -5.15 18.59 13.59
C ALA A 50 -5.92 18.34 12.29
N PHE A 51 -5.50 19.03 11.25
CA PHE A 51 -5.93 18.78 9.88
C PHE A 51 -4.73 18.27 9.10
N THR A 52 -4.94 17.20 8.34
CA THR A 52 -3.91 16.63 7.48
C THR A 52 -4.42 16.63 6.04
N LEU A 53 -3.57 17.08 5.14
CA LEU A 53 -3.75 16.99 3.69
C LEU A 53 -2.58 16.22 3.13
N SER A 54 -2.83 15.13 2.45
CA SER A 54 -1.82 14.33 1.78
C SER A 54 -2.17 14.14 0.30
N GLY A 55 -1.15 13.99 -0.51
CA GLY A 55 -1.30 13.75 -1.94
C GLY A 55 -0.18 12.87 -2.48
N ALA A 56 -0.49 12.11 -3.51
CA ALA A 56 0.46 11.27 -4.19
C ALA A 56 0.23 11.32 -5.71
N TYR A 57 1.32 11.28 -6.46
CA TYR A 57 1.34 11.13 -7.89
C TYR A 57 2.25 9.96 -8.26
N GLY A 58 1.72 8.99 -8.99
CA GLY A 58 2.45 7.81 -9.41
C GLY A 58 2.40 7.60 -10.92
N ILE A 59 3.52 7.16 -11.48
CA ILE A 59 3.65 6.75 -12.88
C ILE A 59 4.11 5.30 -12.88
N LEU A 60 3.41 4.46 -13.64
CA LEU A 60 3.79 3.09 -13.94
C LEU A 60 3.80 2.93 -15.45
N HIS A 61 4.97 2.80 -16.04
CA HIS A 61 5.14 2.67 -17.49
C HIS A 61 5.84 1.35 -17.82
N PHE A 62 5.18 0.51 -18.63
CA PHE A 62 5.73 -0.72 -19.14
C PHE A 62 6.27 -0.51 -20.54
N THR A 63 7.50 -0.97 -20.79
CA THR A 63 8.10 -1.03 -22.14
C THR A 63 7.81 -2.36 -22.82
N THR A 64 7.41 -3.37 -22.06
CA THR A 64 7.02 -4.69 -22.58
C THR A 64 5.61 -4.62 -23.12
N PRO A 65 5.36 -5.00 -24.41
CA PRO A 65 4.02 -5.03 -24.98
C PRO A 65 3.08 -5.95 -24.21
N GLY A 66 1.78 -5.57 -24.17
CA GLY A 66 0.73 -6.35 -23.52
C GLY A 66 0.43 -5.94 -22.08
N TYR A 67 1.25 -5.10 -21.46
CA TYR A 67 0.97 -4.55 -20.14
C TYR A 67 0.37 -3.15 -20.23
N ILE A 68 -0.46 -2.80 -19.24
CA ILE A 68 -1.19 -1.53 -19.19
C ILE A 68 -0.39 -0.54 -18.35
N SER A 69 0.11 0.51 -18.97
CA SER A 69 0.73 1.63 -18.28
C SER A 69 -0.33 2.54 -17.67
N SER A 70 -0.03 3.18 -16.55
CA SER A 70 -0.98 4.03 -15.85
C SER A 70 -0.31 5.20 -15.14
N HIS A 71 -1.10 6.28 -14.98
CA HIS A 71 -0.79 7.40 -14.10
C HIS A 71 -1.85 7.44 -13.01
N MET A 72 -1.43 7.64 -11.77
CA MET A 72 -2.34 7.71 -10.65
C MET A 72 -2.13 9.01 -9.87
N VAL A 73 -3.24 9.69 -9.59
CA VAL A 73 -3.30 10.80 -8.64
C VAL A 73 -4.15 10.35 -7.47
N SER A 74 -3.70 10.56 -6.26
CA SER A 74 -4.55 10.40 -5.08
C SER A 74 -4.35 11.56 -4.12
N THR A 75 -5.43 11.94 -3.46
CA THR A 75 -5.44 12.97 -2.42
C THR A 75 -6.28 12.48 -1.26
N GLN A 76 -5.87 12.84 -0.05
CA GLN A 76 -6.62 12.56 1.15
C GLN A 76 -6.58 13.77 2.06
N ALA A 77 -7.73 14.17 2.57
CA ALA A 77 -7.89 15.19 3.59
C ALA A 77 -8.50 14.55 4.85
N GLY A 78 -8.03 14.97 6.01
CA GLY A 78 -8.53 14.42 7.25
C GLY A 78 -8.53 15.44 8.38
N TYR A 79 -9.51 15.31 9.27
CA TYR A 79 -9.57 16.04 10.52
C TYR A 79 -9.52 15.05 11.67
N ASP A 80 -8.53 15.22 12.52
CA ASP A 80 -8.25 14.37 13.68
C ASP A 80 -8.60 15.13 14.97
N TYR A 81 -9.29 14.45 15.87
CA TYR A 81 -9.62 14.97 17.18
C TYR A 81 -9.27 13.98 18.28
N GLN A 82 -8.41 14.42 19.20
CA GLN A 82 -8.01 13.67 20.36
C GLN A 82 -9.07 13.79 21.47
N LEU A 83 -9.82 12.71 21.71
CA LEU A 83 -10.83 12.65 22.75
C LEU A 83 -10.20 12.72 24.15
N ASP A 84 -9.15 11.91 24.36
CA ASP A 84 -8.38 11.85 25.61
C ASP A 84 -6.93 11.41 25.33
N ALA A 85 -6.15 11.15 26.38
CA ALA A 85 -4.74 10.75 26.25
C ALA A 85 -4.52 9.41 25.53
N LYS A 86 -5.56 8.61 25.32
CA LYS A 86 -5.49 7.27 24.74
C LYS A 86 -6.34 7.08 23.50
N ASN A 87 -7.36 7.91 23.31
CA ASN A 87 -8.35 7.75 22.25
C ASN A 87 -8.37 8.95 21.32
N SER A 88 -8.45 8.70 20.03
CA SER A 88 -8.64 9.71 18.98
C SER A 88 -9.66 9.24 17.95
N VAL A 89 -10.32 10.17 17.32
CA VAL A 89 -11.24 9.95 16.21
C VAL A 89 -10.85 10.86 15.05
N ALA A 90 -11.11 10.41 13.83
CA ALA A 90 -10.89 11.25 12.66
C ALA A 90 -11.97 11.01 11.60
N VAL A 91 -12.17 12.03 10.77
CA VAL A 91 -12.94 11.93 9.54
C VAL A 91 -11.98 12.11 8.38
N LEU A 92 -12.04 11.19 7.43
CA LEU A 92 -11.17 11.16 6.26
C LEU A 92 -12.02 11.27 5.01
N ALA A 93 -11.55 12.04 4.03
CA ALA A 93 -12.09 12.07 2.68
C ALA A 93 -10.95 11.83 1.71
N SER A 94 -11.11 10.89 0.79
CA SER A 94 -10.09 10.55 -0.20
C SER A 94 -10.65 10.56 -1.61
N TYR A 95 -9.79 10.91 -2.54
CA TYR A 95 -10.02 10.87 -3.98
C TYR A 95 -8.83 10.18 -4.64
N ALA A 96 -9.11 9.29 -5.58
CA ALA A 96 -8.12 8.66 -6.41
C ALA A 96 -8.57 8.65 -7.86
N ARG A 97 -7.66 8.94 -8.79
CA ARG A 97 -7.88 8.83 -10.24
C ARG A 97 -6.72 8.08 -10.87
N ILE A 98 -7.07 7.12 -11.70
CA ILE A 98 -6.12 6.28 -12.42
C ILE A 98 -6.43 6.39 -13.91
N ASP A 99 -5.50 6.99 -14.64
CA ASP A 99 -5.56 7.10 -16.10
C ASP A 99 -4.68 6.01 -16.72
N TYR A 100 -5.23 5.26 -17.67
CA TYR A 100 -4.56 4.16 -18.36
C TYR A 100 -4.14 4.56 -19.76
N THR A 101 -2.98 4.06 -20.20
CA THR A 101 -2.50 4.31 -21.56
C THR A 101 -3.25 3.40 -22.54
N GLY A 102 -3.74 3.99 -23.64
CA GLY A 102 -4.49 3.26 -24.66
C GLY A 102 -5.97 3.68 -24.68
N THR A 103 -6.85 2.74 -24.93
CA THR A 103 -8.29 3.00 -25.12
C THR A 103 -9.13 2.90 -23.85
N ALA A 104 -8.51 2.70 -22.70
CA ALA A 104 -9.23 2.56 -21.44
C ALA A 104 -9.58 3.93 -20.88
N SER A 105 -10.82 4.11 -20.45
CA SER A 105 -11.24 5.29 -19.72
C SER A 105 -10.69 5.29 -18.29
N PRO A 106 -10.54 6.46 -17.66
CA PRO A 106 -10.04 6.57 -16.31
C PRO A 106 -10.94 5.83 -15.30
N THR A 107 -10.34 5.36 -14.23
CA THR A 107 -11.03 4.88 -13.05
C THR A 107 -10.92 5.93 -11.96
N GLU A 108 -12.02 6.28 -11.34
CA GLU A 108 -12.09 7.26 -10.26
C GLU A 108 -12.68 6.61 -9.01
N GLY A 109 -12.17 7.00 -7.85
CA GLY A 109 -12.63 6.56 -6.55
C GLY A 109 -12.79 7.72 -5.60
N TYR A 110 -13.88 7.72 -4.84
CA TYR A 110 -14.16 8.66 -3.77
C TYR A 110 -14.51 7.88 -2.52
N ALA A 111 -13.82 8.14 -1.42
CA ALA A 111 -14.17 7.51 -0.16
C ALA A 111 -14.31 8.54 0.97
N ALA A 112 -15.20 8.24 1.91
CA ALA A 112 -15.36 8.98 3.14
C ALA A 112 -15.34 7.97 4.29
N GLU A 113 -14.34 8.09 5.18
CA GLU A 113 -14.13 7.12 6.26
C GLU A 113 -14.18 7.80 7.63
N LEU A 114 -14.67 7.06 8.60
CA LEU A 114 -14.50 7.37 10.02
C LEU A 114 -13.36 6.53 10.57
N ALA A 115 -12.43 7.18 11.26
CA ALA A 115 -11.29 6.52 11.87
C ALA A 115 -11.35 6.62 13.40
N TYR A 116 -10.90 5.57 14.06
CA TYR A 116 -10.72 5.50 15.49
C TYR A 116 -9.36 4.92 15.82
N GLY A 117 -8.63 5.60 16.70
CA GLY A 117 -7.34 5.17 17.20
C GLY A 117 -7.35 5.04 18.72
N ARG A 118 -6.74 3.97 19.24
CA ARG A 118 -6.62 3.74 20.67
C ARG A 118 -5.24 3.25 21.06
N LYS A 119 -4.66 3.91 22.05
CA LYS A 119 -3.46 3.47 22.74
C LYS A 119 -3.86 2.56 23.89
N ILE A 120 -3.77 1.23 23.67
CA ILE A 120 -4.21 0.21 24.66
C ILE A 120 -3.25 0.21 25.84
N THR A 121 -1.94 0.22 25.55
CA THR A 121 -0.87 0.32 26.54
C THR A 121 0.20 1.32 26.08
N GLY A 122 1.26 1.52 26.87
CA GLY A 122 2.41 2.31 26.44
C GLY A 122 3.15 1.74 25.21
N GLN A 123 2.89 0.49 24.85
CA GLN A 123 3.59 -0.25 23.79
C GLN A 123 2.65 -0.75 22.70
N LEU A 124 1.34 -0.79 22.94
CA LEU A 124 0.34 -1.35 22.03
C LEU A 124 -0.67 -0.26 21.64
N ALA A 125 -0.79 -0.03 20.34
CA ALA A 125 -1.76 0.86 19.76
C ALA A 125 -2.56 0.15 18.67
N PHE A 126 -3.82 0.50 18.55
CA PHE A 126 -4.74 0.00 17.54
C PHE A 126 -5.39 1.16 16.82
N GLN A 127 -5.65 0.98 15.54
CA GLN A 127 -6.28 1.96 14.67
C GLN A 127 -7.18 1.24 13.69
N VAL A 128 -8.34 1.82 13.41
CA VAL A 128 -9.29 1.32 12.41
C VAL A 128 -9.94 2.49 11.71
N SER A 129 -10.15 2.37 10.41
CA SER A 129 -11.03 3.25 9.65
C SER A 129 -11.93 2.44 8.74
N ALA A 130 -13.13 2.93 8.50
CA ALA A 130 -14.04 2.35 7.53
C ALA A 130 -15.04 3.40 7.04
N GLY A 131 -15.51 3.20 5.80
CA GLY A 131 -16.52 4.05 5.21
C GLY A 131 -16.89 3.70 3.78
N PRO A 132 -17.93 4.32 3.22
CA PRO A 132 -18.31 4.08 1.84
C PRO A 132 -17.23 4.55 0.87
N GLU A 133 -16.99 3.75 -0.15
CA GLU A 133 -16.14 4.04 -1.31
C GLU A 133 -16.95 3.87 -2.58
N GLU A 134 -17.08 4.93 -3.34
CA GLU A 134 -17.67 4.91 -4.67
C GLU A 134 -16.57 4.84 -5.70
N THR A 135 -16.63 3.85 -6.57
CA THR A 135 -15.70 3.69 -7.69
C THR A 135 -16.45 3.78 -9.01
N SER A 136 -15.92 4.55 -9.94
CA SER A 136 -16.45 4.68 -11.29
C SER A 136 -15.38 4.34 -12.33
N ALA A 137 -15.74 3.58 -13.34
CA ALA A 137 -14.92 3.32 -14.50
C ALA A 137 -15.78 3.35 -15.76
N SER A 138 -15.26 3.91 -16.82
CA SER A 138 -15.94 3.95 -18.11
C SER A 138 -15.22 3.02 -19.10
N ARG A 139 -15.96 2.35 -19.95
CA ARG A 139 -15.39 1.56 -21.03
C ARG A 139 -15.94 2.07 -22.38
N PRO A 140 -15.10 2.33 -23.36
CA PRO A 140 -15.58 2.73 -24.69
C PRO A 140 -16.58 1.69 -25.24
N GLY A 141 -17.80 2.12 -25.55
CA GLY A 141 -18.85 1.27 -26.20
C GLY A 141 -19.75 0.48 -25.26
N THR A 142 -19.52 0.44 -23.94
CA THR A 142 -20.35 -0.35 -22.99
C THR A 142 -21.00 0.47 -21.86
N GLY A 143 -20.80 1.79 -21.84
CA GLY A 143 -21.33 2.67 -20.79
C GLY A 143 -20.44 2.73 -19.54
N GLY A 144 -20.75 3.65 -18.64
CA GLY A 144 -20.06 3.82 -17.37
C GLY A 144 -20.51 2.78 -16.35
N PHE A 145 -19.57 2.29 -15.56
CA PHE A 145 -19.80 1.42 -14.43
C PHE A 145 -19.58 2.22 -13.14
N ARG A 146 -20.52 2.12 -12.22
CA ARG A 146 -20.47 2.77 -10.90
C ARG A 146 -20.72 1.71 -9.85
N ASN A 147 -19.85 1.62 -8.87
CA ASN A 147 -19.95 0.63 -7.81
C ASN A 147 -19.72 1.29 -6.44
N LEU A 148 -20.61 1.02 -5.50
CA LEU A 148 -20.47 1.43 -4.12
C LEU A 148 -19.94 0.25 -3.30
N THR A 149 -18.80 0.44 -2.68
CA THR A 149 -18.11 -0.57 -1.86
C THR A 149 -17.78 -0.01 -0.48
N LEU A 150 -17.10 -0.78 0.32
CA LEU A 150 -16.56 -0.37 1.60
C LEU A 150 -15.04 -0.19 1.47
N ALA A 151 -14.52 1.00 1.77
CA ALA A 151 -13.11 1.18 2.11
C ALA A 151 -12.91 0.84 3.58
N ALA A 152 -11.84 0.15 3.91
CA ALA A 152 -11.55 -0.21 5.31
C ALA A 152 -10.05 -0.36 5.52
N ASN A 153 -9.54 0.18 6.63
CA ASN A 153 -8.16 0.03 7.04
C ASN A 153 -8.10 -0.30 8.53
N SER A 154 -7.15 -1.14 8.91
CA SER A 154 -6.84 -1.36 10.31
C SER A 154 -5.37 -1.62 10.51
N ALA A 155 -4.83 -1.18 11.65
CA ALA A 155 -3.46 -1.43 12.02
C ALA A 155 -3.34 -1.69 13.52
N LEU A 156 -2.55 -2.68 13.87
CA LEU A 156 -2.13 -2.98 15.24
C LEU A 156 -0.62 -2.83 15.31
N THR A 157 -0.16 -1.90 16.14
CA THR A 157 1.25 -1.61 16.32
C THR A 157 1.66 -1.97 17.74
N TYR A 158 2.69 -2.80 17.86
CA TYR A 158 3.33 -3.13 19.13
C TYR A 158 4.79 -2.73 19.08
N GLU A 159 5.19 -1.79 19.94
CA GLU A 159 6.55 -1.27 20.00
C GLU A 159 7.18 -1.51 21.36
N ARG A 160 8.33 -2.16 21.35
CA ARG A 160 9.17 -2.38 22.52
C ARG A 160 10.58 -1.88 22.22
N ARG A 161 11.40 -1.67 23.24
CA ARG A 161 12.75 -1.09 23.13
C ARG A 161 13.63 -1.64 21.99
N ARG A 162 13.49 -2.92 21.65
CA ARG A 162 14.30 -3.58 20.60
C ARG A 162 13.48 -4.32 19.55
N SER A 163 12.19 -4.34 19.67
CA SER A 163 11.31 -5.11 18.78
C SER A 163 10.06 -4.32 18.49
N GLY A 164 9.58 -4.38 17.28
CA GLY A 164 8.27 -3.87 16.91
C GLY A 164 7.55 -4.82 15.98
N LEU A 165 6.25 -4.87 16.13
CA LEU A 165 5.32 -5.63 15.30
C LEU A 165 4.25 -4.68 14.78
N LEU A 166 4.07 -4.69 13.48
CA LEU A 166 2.95 -4.05 12.78
C LEU A 166 2.16 -5.13 12.08
N VAL A 167 0.86 -5.17 12.33
CA VAL A 167 -0.09 -5.98 11.56
C VAL A 167 -1.11 -5.02 10.97
N SER A 168 -1.37 -5.11 9.67
CA SER A 168 -2.31 -4.23 8.98
C SER A 168 -3.22 -4.98 8.03
N TYR A 169 -4.39 -4.43 7.84
CA TYR A 169 -5.35 -4.78 6.81
C TYR A 169 -5.77 -3.52 6.07
N SER A 170 -5.85 -3.60 4.77
CA SER A 170 -6.39 -2.53 3.93
C SER A 170 -7.30 -3.08 2.84
N ARG A 171 -8.36 -2.35 2.55
CA ARG A 171 -9.29 -2.59 1.44
C ARG A 171 -9.57 -1.29 0.73
N GLY A 172 -9.37 -1.25 -0.57
CA GLY A 172 -9.64 -0.07 -1.38
C GLY A 172 -9.28 -0.25 -2.85
N LEU A 173 -9.48 0.81 -3.63
CA LEU A 173 -9.17 0.88 -5.04
C LEU A 173 -7.67 0.84 -5.29
N THR A 174 -7.24 0.03 -6.27
CA THR A 174 -5.86 -0.01 -6.78
C THR A 174 -5.83 0.07 -8.30
N GLY A 175 -4.66 0.42 -8.87
CA GLY A 175 -4.44 0.54 -10.31
C GLY A 175 -4.41 -0.78 -11.09
N GLY A 176 -4.71 -1.92 -10.47
CA GLY A 176 -4.74 -3.21 -11.15
C GLY A 176 -3.36 -3.74 -11.56
N SER A 177 -2.28 -3.12 -11.10
CA SER A 177 -0.89 -3.57 -11.27
C SER A 177 -0.45 -3.82 -12.73
N GLY A 178 -1.03 -3.10 -13.71
CA GLY A 178 -0.70 -3.25 -15.14
C GLY A 178 -1.36 -4.44 -15.86
N VAL A 179 -2.12 -5.26 -15.15
CA VAL A 179 -2.86 -6.42 -15.70
C VAL A 179 -4.33 -6.10 -15.86
N PHE A 180 -4.91 -5.35 -14.93
CA PHE A 180 -6.32 -4.96 -14.91
C PHE A 180 -6.49 -3.45 -14.99
N ILE A 181 -7.65 -3.03 -15.50
CA ILE A 181 -8.11 -1.64 -15.48
C ILE A 181 -8.85 -1.42 -14.16
N GLY A 182 -8.10 -1.11 -13.09
CA GLY A 182 -8.63 -0.98 -11.74
C GLY A 182 -8.98 -2.32 -11.07
N ALA A 183 -8.73 -2.38 -9.78
CA ALA A 183 -9.09 -3.53 -8.95
C ALA A 183 -9.44 -3.06 -7.53
N ILE A 184 -10.31 -3.78 -6.85
CA ILE A 184 -10.45 -3.71 -5.39
C ILE A 184 -9.48 -4.72 -4.79
N SER A 185 -8.57 -4.24 -3.96
CA SER A 185 -7.60 -5.06 -3.25
C SER A 185 -7.95 -5.18 -1.78
N ASN A 186 -7.88 -6.40 -1.24
CA ASN A 186 -7.89 -6.68 0.18
C ASN A 186 -6.50 -7.20 0.55
N THR A 187 -5.77 -6.46 1.36
CA THR A 187 -4.39 -6.79 1.70
C THR A 187 -4.23 -6.95 3.21
N PHE A 188 -3.74 -8.10 3.63
CA PHE A 188 -3.27 -8.36 4.98
C PHE A 188 -1.75 -8.36 4.97
N SER A 189 -1.13 -7.63 5.88
CA SER A 189 0.33 -7.63 6.01
C SER A 189 0.77 -7.59 7.45
N GLY A 190 1.97 -8.11 7.69
CA GLY A 190 2.62 -8.09 8.98
C GLY A 190 4.12 -7.84 8.83
N THR A 191 4.67 -7.05 9.72
CA THR A 191 6.12 -6.76 9.78
C THR A 191 6.57 -6.88 11.22
N LEU A 192 7.55 -7.72 11.44
CA LEU A 192 8.26 -7.85 12.72
C LEU A 192 9.68 -7.34 12.51
N HIS A 193 10.11 -6.39 13.32
CA HIS A 193 11.50 -5.96 13.35
C HIS A 193 12.12 -6.25 14.72
N HIS A 194 13.41 -6.56 14.74
CA HIS A 194 14.15 -6.81 15.97
C HIS A 194 15.60 -6.32 15.86
N GLN A 195 16.05 -5.63 16.90
CA GLN A 195 17.44 -5.22 17.05
C GLN A 195 18.18 -6.24 17.94
N PHE A 196 18.92 -7.15 17.32
CA PHE A 196 19.67 -8.21 18.01
C PHE A 196 20.82 -7.65 18.85
N SER A 197 21.50 -6.62 18.30
CA SER A 197 22.63 -5.96 18.96
C SER A 197 22.74 -4.50 18.53
N ARG A 198 23.78 -3.80 19.01
CA ARG A 198 24.08 -2.42 18.54
C ARG A 198 24.40 -2.35 17.04
N TYR A 199 24.84 -3.46 16.47
CA TYR A 199 25.31 -3.52 15.07
C TYR A 199 24.37 -4.32 14.18
N TRP A 200 23.57 -5.22 14.70
CA TRP A 200 22.70 -6.10 13.93
C TRP A 200 21.23 -5.81 14.19
N SER A 201 20.50 -5.66 13.11
CA SER A 201 19.03 -5.60 13.10
C SER A 201 18.48 -6.53 12.04
N GLY A 202 17.27 -6.99 12.22
CA GLY A 202 16.58 -7.79 11.23
C GLY A 202 15.09 -7.50 11.23
N SER A 203 14.46 -7.77 10.11
CA SER A 203 13.01 -7.73 9.99
C SER A 203 12.51 -8.88 9.13
N VAL A 204 11.31 -9.31 9.44
CA VAL A 204 10.54 -10.26 8.62
C VAL A 204 9.22 -9.60 8.33
N ASN A 205 8.82 -9.64 7.07
CA ASN A 205 7.51 -9.15 6.65
C ASN A 205 6.82 -10.23 5.81
N GLY A 206 5.51 -10.22 5.84
CA GLY A 206 4.71 -11.11 5.02
C GLY A 206 3.32 -10.56 4.82
N GLY A 207 2.65 -11.03 3.80
CA GLY A 207 1.29 -10.61 3.51
C GLY A 207 0.58 -11.50 2.52
N TYR A 208 -0.71 -11.26 2.45
CA TYR A 208 -1.63 -11.91 1.55
C TYR A 208 -2.55 -10.85 0.94
N ALA A 209 -2.67 -10.85 -0.38
CA ALA A 209 -3.55 -9.96 -1.09
C ALA A 209 -4.55 -10.74 -1.96
N PHE A 210 -5.80 -10.32 -1.89
CA PHE A 210 -6.88 -10.78 -2.75
C PHE A 210 -7.36 -9.59 -3.57
N ASN A 211 -7.26 -9.70 -4.89
CA ASN A 211 -7.59 -8.66 -5.83
C ASN A 211 -8.74 -9.11 -6.74
N SER A 212 -9.72 -8.23 -6.94
CA SER A 212 -10.81 -8.45 -7.87
C SER A 212 -10.92 -7.29 -8.85
N SER A 213 -10.98 -7.60 -10.15
CA SER A 213 -11.15 -6.59 -11.20
C SER A 213 -12.45 -5.83 -11.03
N LEU A 214 -12.40 -4.50 -11.20
CA LEU A 214 -13.59 -3.64 -11.19
C LEU A 214 -14.48 -3.84 -12.41
N VAL A 215 -13.86 -4.09 -13.57
CA VAL A 215 -14.58 -4.22 -14.83
C VAL A 215 -14.76 -5.69 -15.17
N PRO A 216 -15.99 -6.21 -15.21
CA PRO A 216 -16.24 -7.57 -15.71
C PRO A 216 -15.82 -7.64 -17.18
N THR A 217 -14.76 -8.36 -17.47
CA THR A 217 -14.35 -8.62 -18.86
C THR A 217 -15.13 -9.79 -19.42
N GLY A 218 -16.43 -9.73 -19.62
CA GLY A 218 -17.26 -10.70 -20.34
C GLY A 218 -17.02 -12.22 -20.12
N VAL A 219 -15.89 -12.58 -19.56
CA VAL A 219 -15.43 -13.90 -19.18
C VAL A 219 -15.06 -13.80 -17.72
N ALA A 220 -15.88 -14.28 -16.81
CA ALA A 220 -15.74 -14.37 -15.35
C ALA A 220 -14.96 -13.24 -14.66
N ALA A 221 -15.47 -12.77 -13.51
CA ALA A 221 -14.74 -11.82 -12.66
C ALA A 221 -13.30 -12.34 -12.42
N THR A 222 -12.32 -11.62 -12.95
CA THR A 222 -10.92 -12.02 -12.80
C THR A 222 -10.46 -11.64 -11.40
N THR A 223 -10.27 -12.66 -10.58
CA THR A 223 -9.70 -12.53 -9.25
C THR A 223 -8.32 -13.16 -9.25
N PHE A 224 -7.38 -12.55 -8.54
CA PHE A 224 -6.10 -13.18 -8.28
C PHE A 224 -5.69 -12.99 -6.82
N THR A 225 -4.98 -13.96 -6.32
CA THR A 225 -4.43 -13.93 -4.97
C THR A 225 -2.91 -13.96 -5.03
N ASN A 226 -2.27 -13.26 -4.15
CA ASN A 226 -0.85 -13.40 -3.96
C ASN A 226 -0.48 -13.42 -2.47
N TRP A 227 0.56 -14.12 -2.14
CA TRP A 227 1.21 -14.00 -0.86
C TRP A 227 2.71 -13.72 -1.05
N PHE A 228 3.27 -13.01 -0.11
CA PHE A 228 4.68 -12.70 -0.09
C PHE A 228 5.25 -12.87 1.32
N VAL A 229 6.52 -13.23 1.37
CA VAL A 229 7.32 -13.23 2.60
C VAL A 229 8.66 -12.60 2.29
N GLY A 230 9.11 -11.71 3.14
CA GLY A 230 10.41 -11.06 3.02
C GLY A 230 11.19 -11.15 4.33
N ALA A 231 12.49 -11.19 4.22
CA ALA A 231 13.41 -11.08 5.35
C ALA A 231 14.51 -10.08 5.02
N ASN A 232 14.86 -9.28 6.00
CA ASN A 232 15.96 -8.33 5.92
C ASN A 232 16.89 -8.51 7.10
N ALA A 233 18.19 -8.46 6.86
CA ALA A 233 19.22 -8.43 7.90
C ALA A 233 20.18 -7.29 7.61
N GLY A 234 20.33 -6.38 8.56
CA GLY A 234 21.20 -5.21 8.43
C GLY A 234 22.32 -5.20 9.44
N ARG A 235 23.51 -4.81 9.00
CA ARG A 235 24.68 -4.64 9.86
C ARG A 235 25.28 -3.24 9.68
N ARG A 236 25.44 -2.53 10.78
CA ARG A 236 26.21 -1.28 10.80
C ARG A 236 27.70 -1.59 10.72
N LEU A 237 28.36 -1.02 9.71
CA LEU A 237 29.82 -1.11 9.48
C LEU A 237 30.47 0.21 9.90
N GLY A 238 30.60 0.42 11.23
CA GLY A 238 31.12 1.66 11.77
C GLY A 238 30.07 2.78 11.80
N ARG A 239 30.52 4.05 11.69
CA ARG A 239 29.66 5.25 11.82
C ARG A 239 29.05 5.72 10.50
N HIS A 240 29.58 5.27 9.38
CA HIS A 240 29.25 5.83 8.06
C HIS A 240 28.66 4.84 7.08
N ALA A 241 28.67 3.54 7.39
CA ALA A 241 28.23 2.53 6.45
C ALA A 241 27.28 1.53 7.12
N GLN A 242 26.29 1.06 6.34
CA GLN A 242 25.39 -0.01 6.71
C GLN A 242 25.27 -0.98 5.53
N LEU A 243 25.44 -2.25 5.79
CA LEU A 243 25.20 -3.34 4.84
C LEU A 243 23.86 -3.98 5.19
N ALA A 244 23.02 -4.18 4.20
CA ALA A 244 21.74 -4.86 4.35
C ALA A 244 21.61 -5.98 3.31
N PHE A 245 21.08 -7.12 3.73
CA PHE A 245 20.72 -8.26 2.91
C PHE A 245 19.20 -8.41 2.92
N ASN A 246 18.62 -8.60 1.74
CA ASN A 246 17.20 -8.76 1.57
C ASN A 246 16.93 -10.08 0.86
N TYR A 247 15.95 -10.83 1.33
CA TYR A 247 15.39 -12.00 0.68
C TYR A 247 13.89 -11.83 0.55
N GLY A 248 13.34 -12.13 -0.60
CA GLY A 248 11.91 -12.06 -0.87
C GLY A 248 11.43 -13.31 -1.59
N LEU A 249 10.26 -13.76 -1.19
CA LEU A 249 9.53 -14.88 -1.75
C LEU A 249 8.12 -14.44 -2.04
N GLN A 250 7.63 -14.67 -3.24
CA GLN A 250 6.28 -14.34 -3.64
C GLN A 250 5.67 -15.48 -4.45
N LYS A 251 4.40 -15.79 -4.18
CA LYS A 251 3.60 -16.71 -4.99
C LYS A 251 2.29 -16.03 -5.37
N GLN A 252 1.92 -16.20 -6.63
CA GLN A 252 0.66 -15.74 -7.18
C GLN A 252 -0.13 -16.93 -7.71
N ASP A 253 -1.41 -16.96 -7.38
CA ASP A 253 -2.38 -17.88 -7.94
C ASP A 253 -3.46 -17.09 -8.69
N ASN A 254 -3.63 -17.39 -9.98
CA ASN A 254 -4.64 -16.78 -10.82
C ASN A 254 -5.57 -17.90 -11.33
N PRO A 255 -6.78 -18.04 -10.76
CA PRO A 255 -7.72 -19.09 -11.16
C PRO A 255 -8.40 -18.84 -12.52
N ALA A 256 -8.26 -17.63 -13.07
CA ALA A 256 -8.84 -17.32 -14.37
C ALA A 256 -8.05 -17.99 -15.51
N VAL A 257 -8.75 -18.57 -16.47
CA VAL A 257 -8.16 -19.04 -17.73
C VAL A 257 -7.66 -17.82 -18.49
N CYS A 258 -6.36 -17.65 -18.51
CA CYS A 258 -5.73 -16.58 -19.27
C CYS A 258 -5.90 -16.83 -20.77
N PRO A 259 -6.34 -15.84 -21.57
CA PRO A 259 -6.30 -15.95 -23.02
C PRO A 259 -4.84 -16.15 -23.46
N VAL A 260 -4.61 -17.08 -24.35
CA VAL A 260 -3.28 -17.53 -24.84
C VAL A 260 -2.41 -16.42 -25.47
N VAL A 261 -2.95 -15.22 -25.60
CA VAL A 261 -2.34 -14.13 -26.41
C VAL A 261 -1.29 -13.31 -25.66
N VAL A 262 -1.27 -13.34 -24.33
CA VAL A 262 -0.28 -12.57 -23.53
C VAL A 262 0.15 -13.45 -22.37
N GLY A 263 1.39 -13.86 -22.33
CA GLY A 263 2.12 -14.64 -21.33
C GLY A 263 1.57 -14.72 -19.89
N CYS A 264 0.32 -15.02 -19.75
CA CYS A 264 -0.39 -15.15 -18.50
C CYS A 264 0.00 -16.48 -17.82
N PHE A 265 0.46 -16.42 -16.61
CA PHE A 265 0.76 -17.61 -15.79
C PHE A 265 -0.38 -17.86 -14.81
N ALA A 266 -0.97 -19.05 -14.85
CA ALA A 266 -1.99 -19.45 -13.88
C ALA A 266 -1.46 -19.47 -12.44
N THR A 267 -0.18 -19.78 -12.28
CA THR A 267 0.52 -19.77 -10.99
C THR A 267 1.95 -19.29 -11.21
N GLY A 268 2.35 -18.28 -10.48
CA GLY A 268 3.70 -17.72 -10.54
C GLY A 268 4.42 -17.84 -9.19
N PHE A 269 5.71 -18.15 -9.22
CA PHE A 269 6.59 -18.19 -8.08
C PHE A 269 7.84 -17.37 -8.36
N GLN A 270 8.18 -16.45 -7.47
CA GLN A 270 9.34 -15.59 -7.63
C GLN A 270 10.17 -15.56 -6.33
N GLN A 271 11.47 -15.64 -6.52
CA GLN A 271 12.44 -15.38 -5.45
C GLN A 271 13.29 -14.18 -5.83
N SER A 272 13.58 -13.35 -4.86
CA SER A 272 14.48 -12.22 -5.02
C SER A 272 15.54 -12.24 -3.91
N PHE A 273 16.74 -11.90 -4.28
CA PHE A 273 17.86 -11.75 -3.36
C PHE A 273 18.56 -10.43 -3.65
N GLY A 274 18.88 -9.66 -2.61
CA GLY A 274 19.55 -8.37 -2.77
C GLY A 274 20.50 -8.07 -1.64
N ALA A 275 21.57 -7.31 -1.96
CA ALA A 275 22.45 -6.71 -1.00
C ALA A 275 22.56 -5.21 -1.28
N THR A 276 22.48 -4.40 -0.24
CA THR A 276 22.54 -2.94 -0.33
C THR A 276 23.60 -2.41 0.62
N LEU A 277 24.51 -1.60 0.12
CA LEU A 277 25.44 -0.83 0.93
C LEU A 277 25.00 0.63 0.95
N ASN A 278 24.61 1.11 2.13
CA ASN A 278 24.29 2.51 2.36
C ASN A 278 25.49 3.19 2.99
N TRP A 279 25.92 4.30 2.41
CA TRP A 279 26.99 5.12 2.97
C TRP A 279 26.50 6.55 3.18
N HIS A 280 26.86 7.11 4.33
CA HIS A 280 26.54 8.49 4.72
C HIS A 280 27.83 9.29 4.90
N LEU A 281 27.89 10.49 4.29
CA LEU A 281 29.02 11.41 4.43
C LEU A 281 29.14 11.99 5.84
N ARG A 282 28.01 12.07 6.59
CA ARG A 282 27.98 12.46 8.00
C ARG A 282 27.61 11.25 8.85
N ALA A 283 28.21 11.17 10.05
CA ALA A 283 27.83 10.11 10.99
C ALA A 283 26.35 10.22 11.34
N VAL A 284 25.65 9.08 11.32
CA VAL A 284 24.30 8.98 11.85
C VAL A 284 24.44 8.83 13.36
N GLU A 285 23.99 9.85 14.13
CA GLU A 285 23.96 9.84 15.60
C GLU A 285 22.94 8.85 16.17
#